data_2ba7f3b70b3cb841d2cf510d21ebb70f
#
_entry.id   2ba7f3b70b3cb841d2cf510d21ebb70f
#
_cell.length_a   1.000
_cell.length_b   1.000
_cell.length_c   1.000
_cell.angle_alpha   90.00
_cell.angle_beta   90.00
_cell.angle_gamma   90.00
#
_symmetry.space_group_name_H-M   'P 1'
#
loop_
_entity.id
_entity.type
_entity.pdbx_description
1 polymer ?
#
loop_
_entity_poly.entity_id
_entity_poly.type
_entity_poly.pdbx_seq_one_letter_code
_entity_poly.pdbx_strand_id
1 'polypeptide(L)'
;MNLILSVAAGYNWKQIEIFIRSLRRFYSQKVILILNNPITDLTNNLKLYNIDFLNTDIIPSSSYQSRYQYYFDYLKNNKVYKNVLLTDSRDVFFQGDPFDFLYEKHINFFLEDEIIKNSSVNIKWIKRTVGSFFLKKIINQRISCCGQVIGTYNSILNYCDTMKKNIIKYPYKPSFHSLVFNRKIKGWDQGIHNYLVHSDIFKNADFYDNKKGDIATLSLNKKLNFNKEGMLINENGNEYSVVHQYDHFIDKFESLIYKIIN
;
A
#
# COMPACT_ATOMS: atom_id res chain seq x y z
N MET A 1 -10.58 -8.20 16.71
CA MET A 1 -9.49 -8.75 15.88
C MET A 1 -9.15 -7.75 14.79
N ASN A 2 -7.87 -7.55 14.49
CA ASN A 2 -7.41 -6.72 13.37
C ASN A 2 -7.20 -7.58 12.13
N LEU A 3 -7.17 -6.94 10.96
CA LEU A 3 -6.97 -7.59 9.65
C LEU A 3 -5.87 -6.88 8.86
N ILE A 4 -4.98 -7.66 8.25
CA ILE A 4 -4.14 -7.21 7.14
C ILE A 4 -4.69 -7.81 5.85
N LEU A 5 -4.98 -6.95 4.87
CA LEU A 5 -5.56 -7.32 3.60
C LEU A 5 -4.69 -6.79 2.46
N SER A 6 -4.26 -7.69 1.58
CA SER A 6 -3.36 -7.35 0.47
C SER A 6 -3.70 -8.12 -0.80
N VAL A 7 -3.21 -7.64 -1.94
CA VAL A 7 -3.27 -8.33 -3.23
C VAL A 7 -1.87 -8.80 -3.62
N ALA A 8 -1.75 -10.10 -3.96
CA ALA A 8 -0.52 -10.70 -4.49
C ALA A 8 -0.81 -11.46 -5.80
N ALA A 9 -1.60 -10.83 -6.69
CA ALA A 9 -2.00 -11.45 -7.95
C ALA A 9 -0.82 -11.60 -8.92
N GLY A 10 -0.55 -12.84 -9.32
CA GLY A 10 0.53 -13.19 -10.24
C GLY A 10 1.92 -13.21 -9.60
N TYR A 11 2.03 -13.13 -8.28
CA TYR A 11 3.31 -13.29 -7.56
C TYR A 11 3.57 -14.75 -7.20
N ASN A 12 4.85 -15.11 -7.15
CA ASN A 12 5.35 -16.36 -6.58
C ASN A 12 5.85 -16.15 -5.14
N TRP A 13 6.22 -17.26 -4.47
CA TRP A 13 6.69 -17.21 -3.09
C TRP A 13 7.88 -16.26 -2.89
N LYS A 14 8.91 -16.35 -3.73
CA LYS A 14 10.12 -15.50 -3.61
C LYS A 14 9.83 -13.99 -3.65
N GLN A 15 8.75 -13.58 -4.33
CA GLN A 15 8.39 -12.18 -4.46
C GLN A 15 7.67 -11.61 -3.23
N ILE A 16 7.08 -12.48 -2.39
CA ILE A 16 6.33 -12.07 -1.18
C ILE A 16 6.88 -12.71 0.10
N GLU A 17 7.93 -13.50 0.02
CA GLU A 17 8.53 -14.21 1.16
C GLU A 17 8.94 -13.24 2.27
N ILE A 18 9.61 -12.15 1.91
CA ILE A 18 10.06 -11.12 2.86
C ILE A 18 8.87 -10.51 3.59
N PHE A 19 7.81 -10.15 2.85
CA PHE A 19 6.56 -9.67 3.42
C PHE A 19 5.99 -10.65 4.45
N ILE A 20 5.81 -11.90 4.09
CA ILE A 20 5.18 -12.91 4.93
C ILE A 20 6.04 -13.26 6.16
N ARG A 21 7.34 -13.50 5.95
CA ARG A 21 8.25 -13.90 7.05
C ARG A 21 8.43 -12.76 8.05
N SER A 22 8.64 -11.52 7.58
CA SER A 22 8.75 -10.37 8.47
C SER A 22 7.45 -10.11 9.23
N LEU A 23 6.30 -10.17 8.55
CA LEU A 23 5.00 -9.96 9.16
C LEU A 23 4.75 -10.93 10.32
N ARG A 24 4.99 -12.23 10.12
CA ARG A 24 4.70 -13.25 11.13
C ARG A 24 5.63 -13.25 12.34
N ARG A 25 6.69 -12.47 12.32
CA ARG A 25 7.50 -12.21 13.53
C ARG A 25 6.79 -11.31 14.54
N PHE A 26 5.91 -10.43 14.08
CA PHE A 26 5.32 -9.38 14.92
C PHE A 26 3.79 -9.48 14.98
N TYR A 27 3.13 -10.04 13.98
CA TYR A 27 1.68 -10.05 13.87
C TYR A 27 1.12 -11.45 13.71
N SER A 28 0.32 -11.91 14.68
CA SER A 28 -0.25 -13.27 14.73
C SER A 28 -1.71 -13.35 14.30
N GLN A 29 -2.40 -12.20 14.13
CA GLN A 29 -3.82 -12.16 13.81
C GLN A 29 -4.09 -12.40 12.31
N LYS A 30 -5.29 -12.09 11.85
CA LYS A 30 -5.79 -12.42 10.51
C LYS A 30 -5.07 -11.67 9.40
N VAL A 31 -4.61 -12.43 8.42
CA VAL A 31 -4.04 -11.92 7.17
C VAL A 31 -4.75 -12.60 6.00
N ILE A 32 -5.16 -11.82 5.01
CA ILE A 32 -5.79 -12.32 3.79
C ILE A 32 -5.03 -11.79 2.58
N LEU A 33 -4.61 -12.69 1.71
CA LEU A 33 -4.08 -12.36 0.39
C LEU A 33 -5.11 -12.66 -0.71
N ILE A 34 -5.33 -11.71 -1.60
CA ILE A 34 -6.13 -11.90 -2.80
C ILE A 34 -5.19 -12.32 -3.91
N LEU A 35 -5.40 -13.52 -4.43
CA LEU A 35 -4.54 -14.17 -5.42
C LEU A 35 -5.30 -14.42 -6.73
N ASN A 36 -4.54 -14.67 -7.79
CA ASN A 36 -5.07 -15.18 -9.05
C ASN A 36 -4.35 -16.47 -9.42
N ASN A 37 -5.09 -17.57 -9.45
CA ASN A 37 -4.60 -18.90 -9.83
C ASN A 37 -3.20 -19.22 -9.24
N PRO A 38 -3.04 -19.19 -7.90
CA PRO A 38 -1.74 -19.37 -7.28
C PRO A 38 -1.21 -20.79 -7.52
N ILE A 39 0.11 -20.89 -7.74
CA ILE A 39 0.79 -22.19 -7.84
C ILE A 39 0.86 -22.87 -6.47
N THR A 40 0.99 -24.21 -6.48
CA THR A 40 0.98 -25.03 -5.27
C THR A 40 2.08 -24.64 -4.27
N ASP A 41 3.27 -24.32 -4.75
CA ASP A 41 4.38 -23.85 -3.90
C ASP A 41 3.98 -22.62 -3.07
N LEU A 42 3.38 -21.62 -3.70
CA LEU A 42 2.90 -20.41 -3.01
C LEU A 42 1.86 -20.77 -1.94
N THR A 43 0.84 -21.56 -2.29
CA THR A 43 -0.24 -21.91 -1.36
C THR A 43 0.23 -22.74 -0.18
N ASN A 44 1.21 -23.64 -0.38
CA ASN A 44 1.81 -24.43 0.69
C ASN A 44 2.57 -23.54 1.68
N ASN A 45 3.38 -22.62 1.16
CA ASN A 45 4.10 -21.66 2.00
C ASN A 45 3.14 -20.74 2.77
N LEU A 46 2.07 -20.24 2.16
CA LEU A 46 1.07 -19.42 2.84
C LEU A 46 0.42 -20.19 4.01
N LYS A 47 0.07 -21.45 3.82
CA LYS A 47 -0.47 -22.33 4.89
C LYS A 47 0.54 -22.51 6.03
N LEU A 48 1.82 -22.74 5.72
CA LEU A 48 2.89 -22.90 6.71
C LEU A 48 2.99 -21.66 7.63
N TYR A 49 2.78 -20.47 7.08
CA TYR A 49 2.79 -19.21 7.83
C TYR A 49 1.40 -18.77 8.34
N ASN A 50 0.39 -19.65 8.28
CA ASN A 50 -0.99 -19.34 8.70
C ASN A 50 -1.56 -18.08 8.02
N ILE A 51 -1.30 -17.95 6.71
CA ILE A 51 -1.84 -16.89 5.87
C ILE A 51 -3.02 -17.44 5.08
N ASP A 52 -4.19 -16.86 5.23
CA ASP A 52 -5.32 -17.21 4.41
C ASP A 52 -5.29 -16.48 3.07
N PHE A 53 -5.92 -17.06 2.07
CA PHE A 53 -6.01 -16.42 0.76
C PHE A 53 -7.37 -16.66 0.08
N LEU A 54 -7.73 -15.74 -0.79
CA LEU A 54 -8.84 -15.85 -1.71
C LEU A 54 -8.30 -16.05 -3.11
N ASN A 55 -8.63 -17.16 -3.76
CA ASN A 55 -8.38 -17.33 -5.18
C ASN A 55 -9.50 -16.64 -5.96
N THR A 56 -9.15 -15.70 -6.82
CA THR A 56 -10.08 -14.85 -7.56
C THR A 56 -9.68 -14.76 -9.03
N ASP A 57 -10.53 -14.13 -9.83
CA ASP A 57 -10.28 -13.81 -11.23
C ASP A 57 -9.55 -12.48 -11.45
N ILE A 58 -8.97 -11.88 -10.37
CA ILE A 58 -8.22 -10.63 -10.46
C ILE A 58 -7.10 -10.73 -11.49
N ILE A 59 -7.10 -9.83 -12.47
CA ILE A 59 -6.09 -9.84 -13.54
C ILE A 59 -4.81 -9.15 -13.01
N PRO A 60 -3.64 -9.83 -12.98
CA PRO A 60 -2.40 -9.27 -12.42
C PRO A 60 -2.00 -7.93 -13.04
N SER A 61 -2.19 -7.73 -14.34
CA SER A 61 -1.82 -6.49 -15.03
C SER A 61 -2.72 -5.29 -14.71
N SER A 62 -3.88 -5.52 -14.10
CA SER A 62 -4.84 -4.49 -13.66
C SER A 62 -5.17 -4.57 -12.17
N SER A 63 -4.40 -5.33 -11.40
CA SER A 63 -4.64 -5.54 -9.97
C SER A 63 -4.59 -4.23 -9.16
N TYR A 64 -3.78 -3.27 -9.56
CA TYR A 64 -3.71 -1.96 -8.89
C TYR A 64 -5.06 -1.25 -8.83
N GLN A 65 -5.85 -1.28 -9.91
CA GLN A 65 -7.15 -0.62 -9.96
C GLN A 65 -8.25 -1.51 -9.40
N SER A 66 -8.23 -2.79 -9.76
CA SER A 66 -9.31 -3.73 -9.40
C SER A 66 -9.27 -4.17 -7.94
N ARG A 67 -8.13 -4.06 -7.24
CA ARG A 67 -7.98 -4.47 -5.83
C ARG A 67 -9.06 -3.89 -4.92
N TYR A 68 -9.49 -2.66 -5.14
CA TYR A 68 -10.50 -1.99 -4.31
C TYR A 68 -11.88 -2.64 -4.40
N GLN A 69 -12.23 -3.26 -5.54
CA GLN A 69 -13.45 -4.06 -5.65
C GLN A 69 -13.35 -5.30 -4.77
N TYR A 70 -12.25 -6.05 -4.87
CA TYR A 70 -12.04 -7.28 -4.08
C TYR A 70 -11.93 -6.99 -2.58
N TYR A 71 -11.26 -5.90 -2.19
CA TYR A 71 -11.19 -5.44 -0.80
C TYR A 71 -12.59 -5.11 -0.27
N PHE A 72 -13.37 -4.34 -1.03
CA PHE A 72 -14.74 -3.98 -0.66
C PHE A 72 -15.61 -5.22 -0.49
N ASP A 73 -15.59 -6.13 -1.44
CA ASP A 73 -16.44 -7.33 -1.42
C ASP A 73 -16.07 -8.25 -0.25
N TYR A 74 -14.77 -8.43 0.01
CA TYR A 74 -14.33 -9.20 1.17
C TYR A 74 -14.80 -8.56 2.47
N LEU A 75 -14.55 -7.27 2.67
CA LEU A 75 -14.93 -6.56 3.89
C LEU A 75 -16.44 -6.54 4.07
N LYS A 76 -17.21 -6.26 3.02
CA LYS A 76 -18.68 -6.25 3.09
C LYS A 76 -19.28 -7.56 3.62
N ASN A 77 -18.64 -8.68 3.30
CA ASN A 77 -19.09 -10.01 3.70
C ASN A 77 -18.48 -10.50 5.03
N ASN A 78 -17.52 -9.75 5.62
CA ASN A 78 -16.78 -10.16 6.81
C ASN A 78 -16.66 -9.01 7.83
N LYS A 79 -17.74 -8.72 8.56
CA LYS A 79 -17.87 -7.56 9.48
C LYS A 79 -17.24 -7.77 10.88
N VAL A 80 -16.31 -8.69 11.03
CA VAL A 80 -15.79 -9.11 12.36
C VAL A 80 -14.54 -8.35 12.80
N TYR A 81 -14.00 -7.48 11.96
CA TYR A 81 -12.72 -6.81 12.21
C TYR A 81 -12.92 -5.44 12.89
N LYS A 82 -11.98 -5.10 13.81
CA LYS A 82 -11.95 -3.78 14.47
C LYS A 82 -11.22 -2.77 13.59
N ASN A 83 -9.98 -3.09 13.22
CA ASN A 83 -9.15 -2.27 12.35
C ASN A 83 -8.65 -3.10 11.16
N VAL A 84 -8.36 -2.42 10.07
CA VAL A 84 -7.86 -3.03 8.83
C VAL A 84 -6.67 -2.23 8.31
N LEU A 85 -5.59 -2.91 7.97
CA LEU A 85 -4.49 -2.39 7.17
C LEU A 85 -4.61 -2.93 5.74
N LEU A 86 -4.75 -2.03 4.77
CA LEU A 86 -4.52 -2.33 3.36
C LEU A 86 -3.05 -2.07 3.07
N THR A 87 -2.35 -3.05 2.49
CA THR A 87 -0.92 -2.94 2.22
C THR A 87 -0.55 -3.58 0.88
N ASP A 88 0.46 -3.05 0.20
CA ASP A 88 1.14 -3.77 -0.88
C ASP A 88 1.90 -4.97 -0.29
N SER A 89 2.26 -5.97 -1.12
CA SER A 89 2.83 -7.25 -0.63
C SER A 89 4.23 -7.54 -1.15
N ARG A 90 4.69 -6.87 -2.22
CA ARG A 90 5.97 -7.21 -2.84
C ARG A 90 7.15 -6.45 -2.27
N ASP A 91 6.95 -5.18 -2.00
CA ASP A 91 7.96 -4.20 -1.62
C ASP A 91 7.73 -3.63 -0.21
N VAL A 92 7.21 -4.51 0.67
CA VAL A 92 6.91 -4.20 2.06
C VAL A 92 7.56 -5.24 2.96
N PHE A 93 8.12 -4.80 4.09
CA PHE A 93 8.46 -5.67 5.21
C PHE A 93 8.08 -5.04 6.55
N PHE A 94 8.00 -5.86 7.60
CA PHE A 94 7.58 -5.46 8.93
C PHE A 94 8.75 -5.50 9.90
N GLN A 95 8.79 -4.50 10.75
CA GLN A 95 9.71 -4.38 11.89
C GLN A 95 8.95 -4.37 13.23
N GLY A 96 7.61 -4.31 13.21
CA GLY A 96 6.73 -4.30 14.37
C GLY A 96 5.29 -4.66 13.99
N ASP A 97 4.41 -4.72 14.98
CA ASP A 97 2.97 -4.85 14.73
C ASP A 97 2.39 -3.48 14.31
N PRO A 98 1.83 -3.34 13.09
CA PRO A 98 1.31 -2.06 12.60
C PRO A 98 0.09 -1.54 13.38
N PHE A 99 -0.48 -2.35 14.25
CA PHE A 99 -1.63 -1.96 15.08
C PHE A 99 -1.25 -1.55 16.51
N ASP A 100 0.01 -1.61 16.88
CA ASP A 100 0.50 -1.15 18.19
C ASP A 100 0.63 0.38 18.25
N PHE A 101 0.76 1.04 17.10
CA PHE A 101 0.77 2.50 17.02
C PHE A 101 -0.61 3.08 17.32
N LEU A 102 -0.66 4.12 18.16
CA LEU A 102 -1.90 4.78 18.53
C LEU A 102 -2.33 5.79 17.44
N TYR A 103 -3.20 5.37 16.56
CA TYR A 103 -3.80 6.25 15.55
C TYR A 103 -4.98 7.03 16.16
N GLU A 104 -4.92 8.36 16.04
CA GLU A 104 -5.95 9.24 16.62
C GLU A 104 -7.25 9.28 15.80
N LYS A 105 -7.14 9.10 14.47
CA LYS A 105 -8.27 9.19 13.55
C LYS A 105 -8.70 7.82 13.04
N HIS A 106 -9.92 7.80 12.48
CA HIS A 106 -10.54 6.57 12.03
C HIS A 106 -9.94 6.01 10.74
N ILE A 107 -9.27 6.86 9.94
CA ILE A 107 -8.50 6.45 8.75
C ILE A 107 -7.21 7.24 8.69
N ASN A 108 -6.12 6.58 8.31
CA ASN A 108 -4.78 7.16 8.37
C ASN A 108 -4.04 6.88 7.06
N PHE A 109 -3.46 7.92 6.51
CA PHE A 109 -2.74 7.93 5.25
C PHE A 109 -1.26 8.27 5.48
N PHE A 110 -0.37 7.65 4.69
CA PHE A 110 1.07 7.80 4.85
C PHE A 110 1.65 8.59 3.67
N LEU A 111 2.40 9.63 4.02
CA LEU A 111 2.94 10.60 3.08
C LEU A 111 4.40 10.30 2.78
N GLU A 112 4.75 10.31 1.50
CA GLU A 112 6.13 10.33 1.05
C GLU A 112 6.81 11.67 1.40
N ASP A 113 8.14 11.70 1.37
CA ASP A 113 8.89 12.95 1.59
C ASP A 113 8.83 13.89 0.37
N GLU A 114 8.27 13.42 -0.76
CA GLU A 114 8.16 14.15 -2.01
C GLU A 114 6.80 14.84 -2.16
N ILE A 115 6.79 16.03 -2.77
CA ILE A 115 5.56 16.75 -3.14
C ILE A 115 5.16 16.45 -4.59
N ILE A 116 3.87 16.49 -4.87
CA ILE A 116 3.30 16.11 -6.18
C ILE A 116 3.97 16.86 -7.34
N LYS A 117 4.25 18.16 -7.18
CA LYS A 117 4.88 18.99 -8.24
C LYS A 117 6.26 18.49 -8.69
N ASN A 118 6.97 17.75 -7.87
CA ASN A 118 8.31 17.24 -8.18
C ASN A 118 8.25 15.86 -8.85
N SER A 119 7.11 15.17 -8.80
CA SER A 119 6.93 13.83 -9.36
C SER A 119 6.21 13.88 -10.71
N SER A 120 6.95 13.77 -11.80
CA SER A 120 6.38 13.72 -13.16
C SER A 120 5.37 12.59 -13.35
N VAL A 121 5.56 11.48 -12.65
CA VAL A 121 4.68 10.30 -12.69
C VAL A 121 3.35 10.60 -12.00
N ASN A 122 3.37 11.13 -10.76
CA ASN A 122 2.15 11.50 -10.04
C ASN A 122 1.39 12.62 -10.75
N ILE A 123 2.06 13.66 -11.25
CA ILE A 123 1.46 14.69 -12.11
C ILE A 123 0.70 14.05 -13.28
N LYS A 124 1.36 13.12 -13.99
CA LYS A 124 0.78 12.43 -15.14
C LYS A 124 -0.45 11.61 -14.74
N TRP A 125 -0.39 10.84 -13.67
CA TRP A 125 -1.51 10.03 -13.21
C TRP A 125 -2.71 10.88 -12.82
N ILE A 126 -2.51 11.93 -12.01
CA ILE A 126 -3.59 12.86 -11.60
C ILE A 126 -4.18 13.57 -12.81
N LYS A 127 -3.34 14.13 -13.69
CA LYS A 127 -3.80 14.85 -14.88
C LYS A 127 -4.61 13.97 -15.82
N ARG A 128 -4.20 12.69 -15.99
CA ARG A 128 -4.82 11.74 -16.92
C ARG A 128 -6.07 11.05 -16.35
N THR A 129 -6.29 11.13 -15.06
CA THR A 129 -7.49 10.64 -14.38
C THR A 129 -8.46 11.80 -14.10
N VAL A 130 -8.25 12.51 -13.01
CA VAL A 130 -9.17 13.56 -12.52
C VAL A 130 -9.01 14.90 -13.23
N GLY A 131 -7.94 15.11 -13.98
CA GLY A 131 -7.73 16.29 -14.83
C GLY A 131 -6.91 17.41 -14.21
N SER A 132 -6.56 18.39 -15.07
CA SER A 132 -5.66 19.50 -14.71
C SER A 132 -6.23 20.44 -13.66
N PHE A 133 -7.55 20.59 -13.60
CA PHE A 133 -8.21 21.44 -12.61
C PHE A 133 -7.96 20.95 -11.18
N PHE A 134 -8.14 19.66 -10.92
CA PHE A 134 -7.88 19.07 -9.61
C PHE A 134 -6.38 18.99 -9.31
N LEU A 135 -5.56 18.69 -10.31
CA LEU A 135 -4.10 18.72 -10.15
C LEU A 135 -3.62 20.06 -9.61
N LYS A 136 -4.10 21.20 -10.15
CA LYS A 136 -3.72 22.53 -9.68
C LYS A 136 -4.04 22.75 -8.19
N LYS A 137 -5.11 22.15 -7.68
CA LYS A 137 -5.50 22.28 -6.26
C LYS A 137 -4.58 21.55 -5.31
N ILE A 138 -4.03 20.41 -5.73
CA ILE A 138 -3.23 19.54 -4.86
C ILE A 138 -1.75 19.48 -5.22
N ILE A 139 -1.29 20.25 -6.21
CA ILE A 139 0.07 20.19 -6.77
C ILE A 139 1.18 20.40 -5.73
N ASN A 140 0.91 21.20 -4.69
CA ASN A 140 1.85 21.50 -3.60
C ASN A 140 1.71 20.56 -2.39
N GLN A 141 0.78 19.60 -2.44
CA GLN A 141 0.63 18.60 -1.38
C GLN A 141 1.71 17.52 -1.50
N ARG A 142 2.05 16.88 -0.36
CA ARG A 142 2.88 15.68 -0.37
C ARG A 142 2.16 14.52 -1.04
N ILE A 143 2.92 13.63 -1.66
CA ILE A 143 2.37 12.39 -2.22
C ILE A 143 1.89 11.53 -1.06
N SER A 144 0.63 11.10 -1.10
CA SER A 144 0.11 10.04 -0.22
C SER A 144 0.17 8.72 -0.98
N CYS A 145 0.79 7.70 -0.37
CA CYS A 145 0.94 6.40 -1.02
C CYS A 145 -0.31 5.54 -0.84
N CYS A 146 -0.90 5.08 -1.94
CA CYS A 146 -2.08 4.20 -1.90
C CYS A 146 -1.77 2.74 -1.54
N GLY A 147 -0.49 2.38 -1.43
CA GLY A 147 -0.03 1.06 -1.02
C GLY A 147 -0.10 0.81 0.48
N GLN A 148 -0.40 1.84 1.29
CA GLN A 148 -0.51 1.73 2.75
C GLN A 148 -1.66 2.60 3.24
N VAL A 149 -2.72 1.99 3.77
CA VAL A 149 -3.85 2.68 4.41
C VAL A 149 -4.33 1.88 5.60
N ILE A 150 -4.38 2.48 6.80
CA ILE A 150 -4.86 1.83 8.01
C ILE A 150 -6.03 2.60 8.63
N GLY A 151 -7.00 1.88 9.19
CA GLY A 151 -8.12 2.52 9.88
C GLY A 151 -9.11 1.54 10.47
N THR A 152 -10.18 2.10 11.03
CA THR A 152 -11.30 1.28 11.50
C THR A 152 -11.96 0.56 10.34
N TYR A 153 -12.58 -0.59 10.63
CA TYR A 153 -13.28 -1.39 9.63
C TYR A 153 -14.22 -0.54 8.74
N ASN A 154 -15.08 0.29 9.36
CA ASN A 154 -16.04 1.10 8.61
C ASN A 154 -15.36 2.15 7.71
N SER A 155 -14.27 2.75 8.18
CA SER A 155 -13.54 3.75 7.41
C SER A 155 -12.80 3.13 6.22
N ILE A 156 -12.21 1.96 6.39
CA ILE A 156 -11.56 1.24 5.30
C ILE A 156 -12.58 0.70 4.29
N LEU A 157 -13.73 0.20 4.74
CA LEU A 157 -14.82 -0.20 3.84
C LEU A 157 -15.31 0.98 2.98
N ASN A 158 -15.51 2.16 3.61
CA ASN A 158 -15.87 3.40 2.91
C ASN A 158 -14.77 3.87 1.93
N TYR A 159 -13.50 3.76 2.34
CA TYR A 159 -12.36 4.08 1.47
C TYR A 159 -12.35 3.19 0.21
N CYS A 160 -12.50 1.89 0.38
CA CYS A 160 -12.55 0.95 -0.75
C CYS A 160 -13.72 1.24 -1.69
N ASP A 161 -14.92 1.52 -1.16
CA ASP A 161 -16.08 1.88 -1.98
C ASP A 161 -15.88 3.21 -2.73
N THR A 162 -15.29 4.20 -2.06
CA THR A 162 -14.97 5.49 -2.64
C THR A 162 -13.93 5.36 -3.76
N MET A 163 -12.84 4.63 -3.52
CA MET A 163 -11.82 4.35 -4.53
C MET A 163 -12.41 3.64 -5.75
N LYS A 164 -13.15 2.54 -5.53
CA LYS A 164 -13.83 1.78 -6.58
C LYS A 164 -14.71 2.65 -7.46
N LYS A 165 -15.59 3.47 -6.86
CA LYS A 165 -16.49 4.39 -7.57
C LYS A 165 -15.72 5.42 -8.39
N ASN A 166 -14.64 5.98 -7.83
CA ASN A 166 -13.85 7.01 -8.50
C ASN A 166 -12.93 6.45 -9.60
N ILE A 167 -12.46 5.22 -9.48
CA ILE A 167 -11.75 4.52 -10.56
C ILE A 167 -12.65 4.36 -11.79
N ILE A 168 -13.92 4.02 -11.59
CA ILE A 168 -14.92 3.93 -12.67
C ILE A 168 -15.23 5.31 -13.25
N LYS A 169 -15.42 6.31 -12.38
CA LYS A 169 -15.78 7.69 -12.78
C LYS A 169 -14.66 8.41 -13.53
N TYR A 170 -13.40 8.14 -13.17
CA TYR A 170 -12.22 8.81 -13.71
C TYR A 170 -11.24 7.80 -14.33
N PRO A 171 -11.62 7.10 -15.41
CA PRO A 171 -10.74 6.15 -16.07
C PRO A 171 -9.50 6.86 -16.61
N TYR A 172 -8.38 6.16 -16.61
CA TYR A 172 -7.14 6.71 -17.17
C TYR A 172 -7.29 7.03 -18.66
N LYS A 173 -6.98 8.28 -19.03
CA LYS A 173 -7.00 8.76 -20.40
C LYS A 173 -5.58 8.66 -21.02
N PRO A 174 -5.29 7.63 -21.81
CA PRO A 174 -3.95 7.45 -22.39
C PRO A 174 -3.62 8.60 -23.36
N SER A 175 -2.33 8.91 -23.51
CA SER A 175 -1.89 9.82 -24.59
C SER A 175 -1.89 9.07 -25.91
N PHE A 176 -1.96 9.82 -27.02
CA PHE A 176 -1.85 9.26 -28.37
C PHE A 176 -0.61 8.36 -28.53
N HIS A 177 0.53 8.83 -28.04
CA HIS A 177 1.78 8.05 -28.05
C HIS A 177 1.69 6.74 -27.25
N SER A 178 1.01 6.73 -26.08
CA SER A 178 0.85 5.50 -25.30
C SER A 178 -0.13 4.51 -25.93
N LEU A 179 -1.08 5.00 -26.72
CA LEU A 179 -1.98 4.15 -27.52
C LEU A 179 -1.23 3.48 -28.67
N VAL A 180 -0.46 4.26 -29.45
CA VAL A 180 0.32 3.75 -30.58
C VAL A 180 1.32 2.67 -30.16
N PHE A 181 2.00 2.84 -29.02
CA PHE A 181 3.01 1.90 -28.51
C PHE A 181 2.44 0.85 -27.56
N ASN A 182 1.12 0.73 -27.41
CA ASN A 182 0.42 -0.26 -26.56
C ASN A 182 1.04 -0.40 -25.16
N ARG A 183 1.47 0.72 -24.55
CA ARG A 183 2.11 0.73 -23.23
C ARG A 183 1.08 0.50 -22.14
N LYS A 184 1.19 -0.62 -21.44
CA LYS A 184 0.40 -0.87 -20.23
C LYS A 184 0.79 0.15 -19.14
N ILE A 185 -0.17 0.97 -18.75
CA ILE A 185 0.03 1.99 -17.71
C ILE A 185 -0.45 1.42 -16.39
N LYS A 186 0.47 1.28 -15.44
CA LYS A 186 0.21 0.75 -14.10
C LYS A 186 0.19 1.87 -13.07
N GLY A 187 -0.43 1.63 -11.92
CA GLY A 187 -0.34 2.48 -10.73
C GLY A 187 -1.09 3.81 -10.82
N TRP A 188 -1.96 4.02 -11.81
CA TRP A 188 -2.68 5.30 -11.95
C TRP A 188 -3.81 5.49 -10.91
N ASP A 189 -4.19 4.45 -10.19
CA ASP A 189 -5.03 4.50 -8.99
C ASP A 189 -4.43 5.43 -7.92
N GLN A 190 -3.09 5.51 -7.83
CA GLN A 190 -2.36 6.48 -7.04
C GLN A 190 -2.78 7.94 -7.34
N GLY A 191 -3.06 8.27 -8.60
CA GLY A 191 -3.53 9.61 -8.98
C GLY A 191 -4.93 9.90 -8.43
N ILE A 192 -5.83 8.93 -8.44
CA ILE A 192 -7.17 9.03 -7.85
C ILE A 192 -7.08 9.10 -6.33
N HIS A 193 -6.25 8.25 -5.72
CA HIS A 193 -6.00 8.27 -4.28
C HIS A 193 -5.55 9.66 -3.82
N ASN A 194 -4.51 10.24 -4.42
CA ASN A 194 -4.03 11.58 -4.06
C ASN A 194 -5.10 12.65 -4.22
N TYR A 195 -5.93 12.58 -5.26
CA TYR A 195 -7.07 13.48 -5.41
C TYR A 195 -8.06 13.35 -4.26
N LEU A 196 -8.46 12.13 -3.91
CA LEU A 196 -9.48 11.89 -2.89
C LEU A 196 -9.00 12.29 -1.49
N VAL A 197 -7.76 11.95 -1.13
CA VAL A 197 -7.23 12.23 0.21
C VAL A 197 -6.96 13.71 0.44
N HIS A 198 -6.57 14.45 -0.61
CA HIS A 198 -6.34 15.90 -0.53
C HIS A 198 -7.56 16.76 -0.87
N SER A 199 -8.74 16.17 -1.04
CA SER A 199 -10.01 16.87 -1.37
C SER A 199 -11.02 16.87 -0.22
N ASP A 200 -10.58 16.67 1.02
CA ASP A 200 -11.41 16.63 2.24
C ASP A 200 -12.59 15.65 2.21
N ILE A 201 -12.50 14.63 1.36
CA ILE A 201 -13.54 13.59 1.24
C ILE A 201 -13.58 12.71 2.50
N PHE A 202 -12.42 12.49 3.11
CA PHE A 202 -12.27 11.69 4.32
C PHE A 202 -12.15 12.61 5.55
N LYS A 203 -13.28 13.09 6.07
CA LYS A 203 -13.35 14.12 7.13
C LYS A 203 -12.68 13.74 8.46
N ASN A 204 -12.54 12.44 8.72
CA ASN A 204 -11.93 11.93 9.97
C ASN A 204 -10.64 11.17 9.67
N ALA A 205 -9.81 11.79 8.83
CA ALA A 205 -8.52 11.28 8.39
C ALA A 205 -7.37 11.98 9.12
N ASP A 206 -6.27 11.25 9.28
CA ASP A 206 -4.98 11.80 9.66
C ASP A 206 -3.92 11.47 8.62
N PHE A 207 -2.85 12.28 8.60
CA PHE A 207 -1.77 12.20 7.63
C PHE A 207 -0.44 12.10 8.37
N TYR A 208 0.22 10.97 8.21
CA TYR A 208 1.49 10.67 8.83
C TYR A 208 2.61 10.75 7.80
N ASP A 209 3.54 11.66 8.01
CA ASP A 209 4.80 11.66 7.25
C ASP A 209 5.82 10.71 7.89
N ASN A 210 6.94 10.51 7.18
CA ASN A 210 8.01 9.63 7.67
C ASN A 210 8.69 10.11 8.98
N LYS A 211 8.36 11.30 9.51
CA LYS A 211 8.90 11.78 10.81
C LYS A 211 8.03 11.36 11.98
N LYS A 212 6.71 11.30 11.76
CA LYS A 212 5.72 11.06 12.83
C LYS A 212 5.02 9.71 12.70
N GLY A 213 4.98 9.15 11.50
CA GLY A 213 4.27 7.91 11.22
C GLY A 213 5.06 6.67 11.66
N ASP A 214 4.31 5.63 11.86
CA ASP A 214 4.80 4.29 12.17
C ASP A 214 5.05 3.44 10.91
N ILE A 215 4.55 3.89 9.76
CA ILE A 215 4.76 3.28 8.46
C ILE A 215 5.62 4.21 7.60
N ALA A 216 6.82 3.75 7.23
CA ALA A 216 7.67 4.47 6.30
C ALA A 216 7.28 4.16 4.85
N THR A 217 7.12 5.19 4.01
CA THR A 217 7.12 5.06 2.56
C THR A 217 8.36 5.71 1.98
N LEU A 218 9.25 4.90 1.42
CA LEU A 218 10.58 5.33 1.02
C LEU A 218 10.57 5.91 -0.40
N SER A 219 10.79 7.21 -0.52
CA SER A 219 11.07 7.84 -1.81
C SER A 219 12.55 7.66 -2.21
N LEU A 220 12.84 7.67 -3.52
CA LEU A 220 14.19 7.42 -4.08
C LEU A 220 15.32 8.29 -3.48
N ASN A 221 14.99 9.47 -2.99
CA ASN A 221 15.99 10.44 -2.48
C ASN A 221 16.07 10.46 -0.94
N LYS A 222 15.47 9.49 -0.25
CA LYS A 222 15.45 9.47 1.20
C LYS A 222 16.80 9.06 1.79
N LYS A 223 17.28 9.82 2.78
CA LYS A 223 18.35 9.39 3.66
C LYS A 223 17.80 8.40 4.67
N LEU A 224 18.36 7.19 4.73
CA LEU A 224 17.95 6.13 5.64
C LEU A 224 18.82 6.20 6.91
N ASN A 225 18.16 6.08 8.06
CA ASN A 225 18.83 5.96 9.36
C ASN A 225 18.50 4.60 9.95
N PHE A 226 19.51 3.93 10.53
CA PHE A 226 19.34 2.60 11.14
C PHE A 226 19.83 2.67 12.59
N ASN A 227 19.17 1.90 13.45
CA ASN A 227 19.67 1.66 14.80
C ASN A 227 20.78 0.59 14.80
N LYS A 228 21.30 0.25 15.99
CA LYS A 228 22.40 -0.72 16.16
C LYS A 228 22.00 -2.14 15.74
N GLU A 229 20.72 -2.47 15.81
CA GLU A 229 20.14 -3.74 15.43
C GLU A 229 19.92 -3.87 13.92
N GLY A 230 20.08 -2.75 13.17
CA GLY A 230 19.88 -2.64 11.72
C GLY A 230 18.44 -2.38 11.33
N MET A 231 17.58 -1.99 12.28
CA MET A 231 16.20 -1.59 11.99
C MET A 231 16.14 -0.16 11.47
N LEU A 232 15.27 0.10 10.50
CA LEU A 232 15.05 1.46 10.00
C LEU A 232 14.36 2.30 11.07
N ILE A 233 14.89 3.49 11.32
CA ILE A 233 14.35 4.43 12.31
C ILE A 233 14.03 5.78 11.66
N ASN A 234 13.08 6.51 12.27
CA ASN A 234 12.80 7.89 11.89
C ASN A 234 13.82 8.88 12.46
N GLU A 235 13.67 10.17 12.16
CA GLU A 235 14.56 11.22 12.64
C GLU A 235 14.56 11.37 14.18
N ASN A 236 13.53 10.88 14.86
CA ASN A 236 13.40 10.90 16.32
C ASN A 236 13.97 9.64 16.99
N GLY A 237 14.53 8.70 16.22
CA GLY A 237 15.09 7.44 16.72
C GLY A 237 14.05 6.32 16.94
N ASN A 238 12.79 6.52 16.56
CA ASN A 238 11.76 5.50 16.68
C ASN A 238 11.80 4.54 15.48
N GLU A 239 11.65 3.25 15.72
CA GLU A 239 11.52 2.25 14.68
C GLU A 239 10.17 2.39 13.98
N TYR A 240 10.14 2.11 12.66
CA TYR A 240 8.89 1.94 11.94
C TYR A 240 8.38 0.51 12.09
N SER A 241 7.09 0.31 12.25
CA SER A 241 6.52 -1.05 12.23
C SER A 241 6.46 -1.61 10.82
N VAL A 242 6.30 -0.75 9.81
CA VAL A 242 6.22 -1.16 8.40
C VAL A 242 7.13 -0.30 7.54
N VAL A 243 7.86 -0.94 6.64
CA VAL A 243 8.72 -0.27 5.65
C VAL A 243 8.23 -0.63 4.25
N HIS A 244 7.79 0.37 3.50
CA HIS A 244 7.27 0.23 2.15
C HIS A 244 8.23 0.84 1.12
N GLN A 245 8.30 0.23 -0.08
CA GLN A 245 9.20 0.58 -1.19
C GLN A 245 10.68 0.39 -0.84
N TYR A 246 10.98 -0.60 0.01
CA TYR A 246 12.35 -0.92 0.40
C TYR A 246 13.21 -1.40 -0.77
N ASP A 247 12.60 -1.94 -1.81
CA ASP A 247 13.27 -2.43 -3.01
C ASP A 247 14.05 -1.35 -3.78
N HIS A 248 13.74 -0.09 -3.58
CA HIS A 248 14.55 1.04 -4.05
C HIS A 248 15.94 1.12 -3.39
N PHE A 249 16.13 0.46 -2.25
CA PHE A 249 17.33 0.51 -1.42
C PHE A 249 17.77 -0.89 -1.00
N ILE A 250 17.56 -1.91 -1.84
CA ILE A 250 17.75 -3.31 -1.49
C ILE A 250 19.11 -3.58 -0.84
N ASP A 251 20.18 -2.98 -1.36
CA ASP A 251 21.54 -3.14 -0.84
C ASP A 251 21.71 -2.62 0.61
N LYS A 252 20.88 -1.66 1.03
CA LYS A 252 20.89 -1.14 2.40
C LYS A 252 20.17 -2.06 3.40
N PHE A 253 19.30 -2.92 2.90
CA PHE A 253 18.50 -3.84 3.69
C PHE A 253 19.00 -5.31 3.64
N GLU A 254 20.09 -5.60 2.91
CA GLU A 254 20.59 -6.98 2.74
C GLU A 254 20.75 -7.73 4.06
N SER A 255 21.42 -7.13 5.05
CA SER A 255 21.63 -7.75 6.36
C SER A 255 20.33 -8.04 7.09
N LEU A 256 19.36 -7.10 7.04
CA LEU A 256 18.05 -7.27 7.66
C LEU A 256 17.23 -8.32 6.93
N ILE A 257 17.22 -8.30 5.60
CA ILE A 257 16.53 -9.30 4.77
C ILE A 257 17.10 -10.69 5.03
N TYR A 258 18.43 -10.82 5.11
CA TYR A 258 19.07 -12.09 5.46
C TYR A 258 18.57 -12.64 6.80
N LYS A 259 18.47 -11.79 7.84
CA LYS A 259 17.91 -12.18 9.14
C LYS A 259 16.42 -12.54 9.09
N ILE A 260 15.65 -11.97 8.15
CA ILE A 260 14.23 -12.27 7.97
C ILE A 260 14.02 -13.63 7.31
N ILE A 261 14.86 -13.98 6.33
CA ILE A 261 14.72 -15.20 5.52
C ILE A 261 15.27 -16.42 6.27
N ASN A 262 16.35 -16.27 7.03
CA ASN A 262 16.99 -17.33 7.80
C ASN A 262 16.65 -17.28 9.28
#